data_06c846649a4327bf4d0034b878e0969d
#
_entry.id   06c846649a4327bf4d0034b878e0969d
#
_cell.length_a   1.000
_cell.length_b   1.000
_cell.length_c   1.000
_cell.angle_alpha   90.00
_cell.angle_beta   90.00
_cell.angle_gamma   90.00
#
_symmetry.space_group_name_H-M   'P 1'
#
loop_
_entity.id
_entity.type
_entity.pdbx_description
1 polymer ?
#
loop_
_entity_poly.entity_id
_entity_poly.type
_entity_poly.pdbx_seq_one_letter_code
_entity_poly.pdbx_strand_id
1 'polypeptide(L)'
;MANKYAGTQTEKNLQAAFAGESQARNKYTYFASAAKKEGFEQIAELFLKTADNEKEHAKLWFKELEGIGDTAENLKAAADGENYEWTDMYESFAKTAEEEGFKALANKFRMVAAIEKRHEERYRALLKNVETAAVFEKSEVKVWECRNCGHIVVGTKAPAACPVCAHPQSFFEVTAENF
;
A
#
# COMPACT_ATOMS: atom_id res chain seq x y z
N MET A 1 0.39 -21.57 -6.36
CA MET A 1 -0.66 -22.62 -6.51
C MET A 1 -2.00 -21.88 -6.55
N ALA A 2 -3.01 -22.39 -7.26
CA ALA A 2 -4.34 -21.81 -7.21
C ALA A 2 -4.92 -22.06 -5.81
N ASN A 3 -5.61 -21.06 -5.22
CA ASN A 3 -6.21 -21.22 -3.91
C ASN A 3 -7.23 -22.39 -3.90
N LYS A 4 -7.44 -23.00 -2.74
CA LYS A 4 -8.32 -24.19 -2.59
C LYS A 4 -9.79 -23.97 -3.01
N TYR A 5 -10.19 -22.72 -3.20
CA TYR A 5 -11.54 -22.34 -3.60
C TYR A 5 -11.65 -21.97 -5.08
N ALA A 6 -10.57 -22.08 -5.85
CA ALA A 6 -10.50 -21.61 -7.24
C ALA A 6 -11.67 -22.11 -8.10
N GLY A 7 -12.35 -21.19 -8.77
CA GLY A 7 -13.50 -21.47 -9.65
C GLY A 7 -14.83 -21.74 -8.94
N THR A 8 -14.90 -21.70 -7.62
CA THR A 8 -16.11 -21.98 -6.84
C THR A 8 -16.94 -20.72 -6.55
N GLN A 9 -18.22 -20.90 -6.18
CA GLN A 9 -19.04 -19.81 -5.64
C GLN A 9 -18.46 -19.29 -4.32
N THR A 10 -17.78 -20.13 -3.51
CA THR A 10 -17.14 -19.71 -2.27
C THR A 10 -16.01 -18.73 -2.53
N GLU A 11 -15.21 -18.91 -3.58
CA GLU A 11 -14.19 -17.93 -3.97
C GLU A 11 -14.82 -16.56 -4.28
N LYS A 12 -15.90 -16.53 -5.06
CA LYS A 12 -16.63 -15.29 -5.36
C LYS A 12 -17.18 -14.63 -4.10
N ASN A 13 -17.68 -15.44 -3.16
CA ASN A 13 -18.17 -14.93 -1.87
C ASN A 13 -17.04 -14.33 -1.03
N LEU A 14 -15.86 -14.96 -0.99
CA LEU A 14 -14.68 -14.43 -0.31
C LEU A 14 -14.19 -13.12 -0.92
N GLN A 15 -14.16 -13.03 -2.26
CA GLN A 15 -13.81 -11.80 -2.98
C GLN A 15 -14.82 -10.68 -2.67
N ALA A 16 -16.11 -10.98 -2.68
CA ALA A 16 -17.15 -10.02 -2.36
C ALA A 16 -17.09 -9.57 -0.90
N ALA A 17 -16.82 -10.48 0.04
CA ALA A 17 -16.64 -10.16 1.45
C ALA A 17 -15.41 -9.27 1.66
N PHE A 18 -14.26 -9.61 1.08
CA PHE A 18 -13.05 -8.78 1.12
C PHE A 18 -13.30 -7.36 0.58
N ALA A 19 -13.98 -7.25 -0.57
CA ALA A 19 -14.33 -5.96 -1.15
C ALA A 19 -15.28 -5.15 -0.25
N GLY A 20 -16.32 -5.79 0.32
CA GLY A 20 -17.29 -5.17 1.22
C GLY A 20 -16.64 -4.58 2.46
N GLU A 21 -15.83 -5.38 3.17
CA GLU A 21 -15.12 -4.96 4.39
C GLU A 21 -14.09 -3.86 4.11
N SER A 22 -13.36 -3.96 2.98
CA SER A 22 -12.40 -2.94 2.55
C SER A 22 -13.08 -1.59 2.28
N GLN A 23 -14.26 -1.60 1.66
CA GLN A 23 -15.07 -0.40 1.45
C GLN A 23 -15.62 0.15 2.77
N ALA A 24 -16.13 -0.71 3.66
CA ALA A 24 -16.66 -0.32 4.97
C ALA A 24 -15.57 0.38 5.80
N ARG A 25 -14.36 -0.19 5.87
CA ARG A 25 -13.21 0.41 6.51
C ARG A 25 -12.97 1.85 6.05
N ASN A 26 -12.89 2.06 4.75
CA ASN A 26 -12.64 3.40 4.21
C ASN A 26 -13.79 4.36 4.47
N LYS A 27 -15.05 3.93 4.27
CA LYS A 27 -16.24 4.74 4.54
C LYS A 27 -16.30 5.20 6.00
N TYR A 28 -16.05 4.31 6.96
CA TYR A 28 -16.11 4.64 8.39
C TYR A 28 -15.01 5.64 8.78
N THR A 29 -13.83 5.56 8.18
CA THR A 29 -12.79 6.59 8.37
C THR A 29 -13.25 7.97 7.89
N TYR A 30 -13.96 8.03 6.75
CA TYR A 30 -14.52 9.29 6.24
C TYR A 30 -15.67 9.79 7.12
N PHE A 31 -16.54 8.90 7.62
CA PHE A 31 -17.64 9.25 8.52
C PHE A 31 -17.11 9.76 9.87
N ALA A 32 -16.04 9.17 10.39
CA ALA A 32 -15.36 9.67 11.59
C ALA A 32 -14.85 11.12 11.39
N SER A 33 -14.30 11.44 10.23
CA SER A 33 -13.87 12.80 9.91
C SER A 33 -15.04 13.80 9.90
N ALA A 34 -16.22 13.39 9.40
CA ALA A 34 -17.42 14.22 9.42
C ALA A 34 -17.90 14.43 10.88
N ALA A 35 -18.02 13.35 11.65
CA ALA A 35 -18.46 13.42 13.05
C ALA A 35 -17.56 14.33 13.91
N LYS A 36 -16.23 14.29 13.71
CA LYS A 36 -15.31 15.22 14.38
C LYS A 36 -15.58 16.68 14.05
N LYS A 37 -15.81 17.00 12.78
CA LYS A 37 -16.12 18.38 12.33
C LYS A 37 -17.43 18.90 12.92
N GLU A 38 -18.37 18.00 13.21
CA GLU A 38 -19.66 18.30 13.84
C GLU A 38 -19.60 18.31 15.38
N GLY A 39 -18.43 17.99 15.98
CA GLY A 39 -18.22 17.99 17.44
C GLY A 39 -18.63 16.69 18.14
N PHE A 40 -18.85 15.59 17.40
CA PHE A 40 -19.26 14.29 17.95
C PHE A 40 -18.07 13.35 18.13
N GLU A 41 -17.16 13.69 19.05
CA GLU A 41 -15.91 12.94 19.26
C GLU A 41 -16.13 11.45 19.58
N GLN A 42 -17.10 11.11 20.44
CA GLN A 42 -17.43 9.72 20.77
C GLN A 42 -17.90 8.93 19.54
N ILE A 43 -18.74 9.54 18.70
CA ILE A 43 -19.23 8.90 17.47
C ILE A 43 -18.07 8.69 16.49
N ALA A 44 -17.18 9.67 16.36
CA ALA A 44 -15.99 9.55 15.53
C ALA A 44 -15.06 8.42 16.01
N GLU A 45 -14.83 8.29 17.30
CA GLU A 45 -14.04 7.21 17.89
C GLU A 45 -14.65 5.83 17.61
N LEU A 46 -15.98 5.69 17.74
CA LEU A 46 -16.67 4.45 17.43
C LEU A 46 -16.57 4.07 15.95
N PHE A 47 -16.67 5.03 15.03
CA PHE A 47 -16.41 4.78 13.61
C PHE A 47 -14.98 4.31 13.36
N LEU A 48 -13.97 4.93 13.96
CA LEU A 48 -12.56 4.52 13.79
C LEU A 48 -12.31 3.12 14.35
N LYS A 49 -12.86 2.83 15.54
CA LYS A 49 -12.77 1.49 16.14
C LYS A 49 -13.40 0.43 15.23
N THR A 50 -14.58 0.72 14.68
CA THR A 50 -15.25 -0.20 13.75
C THR A 50 -14.42 -0.34 12.46
N ALA A 51 -13.88 0.75 11.91
CA ALA A 51 -13.00 0.68 10.73
C ALA A 51 -11.78 -0.24 10.94
N ASP A 52 -11.20 -0.25 12.15
CA ASP A 52 -10.11 -1.17 12.49
C ASP A 52 -10.60 -2.63 12.58
N ASN A 53 -11.82 -2.88 13.05
CA ASN A 53 -12.40 -4.23 13.03
C ASN A 53 -12.60 -4.71 11.56
N GLU A 54 -13.17 -3.86 10.69
CA GLU A 54 -13.40 -4.22 9.28
C GLU A 54 -12.08 -4.48 8.53
N LYS A 55 -11.01 -3.79 8.89
CA LYS A 55 -9.66 -4.11 8.37
C LYS A 55 -9.25 -5.56 8.69
N GLU A 56 -9.49 -6.01 9.92
CA GLU A 56 -9.16 -7.39 10.31
C GLU A 56 -10.10 -8.42 9.66
N HIS A 57 -11.40 -8.10 9.49
CA HIS A 57 -12.32 -8.94 8.73
C HIS A 57 -11.88 -9.08 7.27
N ALA A 58 -11.57 -7.97 6.59
CA ALA A 58 -11.03 -8.00 5.23
C ALA A 58 -9.78 -8.89 5.12
N LYS A 59 -8.85 -8.78 6.09
CA LYS A 59 -7.63 -9.57 6.15
C LYS A 59 -7.91 -11.08 6.31
N LEU A 60 -8.96 -11.48 7.03
CA LEU A 60 -9.36 -12.89 7.13
C LEU A 60 -9.68 -13.45 5.74
N TRP A 61 -10.53 -12.76 4.99
CA TRP A 61 -10.96 -13.19 3.67
C TRP A 61 -9.82 -13.15 2.65
N PHE A 62 -8.97 -12.13 2.73
CA PHE A 62 -7.81 -12.01 1.86
C PHE A 62 -6.77 -13.10 2.09
N LYS A 63 -6.60 -13.56 3.34
CA LYS A 63 -5.76 -14.73 3.65
C LYS A 63 -6.33 -16.03 3.10
N GLU A 64 -7.65 -16.25 3.19
CA GLU A 64 -8.30 -17.43 2.61
C GLU A 64 -8.13 -17.47 1.08
N LEU A 65 -8.07 -16.31 0.44
CA LEU A 65 -7.76 -16.17 -0.99
C LEU A 65 -6.27 -16.29 -1.33
N GLU A 66 -5.42 -16.59 -0.35
CA GLU A 66 -3.95 -16.62 -0.49
C GLU A 66 -3.36 -15.31 -1.05
N GLY A 67 -4.03 -14.17 -0.74
CA GLY A 67 -3.65 -12.85 -1.24
C GLY A 67 -2.45 -12.21 -0.54
N ILE A 68 -1.92 -12.82 0.55
CA ILE A 68 -0.76 -12.31 1.30
C ILE A 68 0.36 -13.33 1.19
N GLY A 69 1.39 -12.96 0.45
CA GLY A 69 2.61 -13.72 0.30
C GLY A 69 3.78 -13.15 1.12
N ASP A 70 5.00 -13.49 0.73
CA ASP A 70 6.18 -12.85 1.25
C ASP A 70 6.35 -11.41 0.72
N THR A 71 7.39 -10.70 1.16
CA THR A 71 7.60 -9.29 0.76
C THR A 71 7.78 -9.13 -0.75
N ALA A 72 8.50 -10.03 -1.41
CA ALA A 72 8.72 -9.96 -2.86
C ALA A 72 7.43 -10.23 -3.64
N GLU A 73 6.68 -11.25 -3.25
CA GLU A 73 5.36 -11.58 -3.82
C GLU A 73 4.37 -10.42 -3.65
N ASN A 74 4.31 -9.82 -2.45
CA ASN A 74 3.42 -8.68 -2.16
C ASN A 74 3.81 -7.43 -2.96
N LEU A 75 5.12 -7.14 -3.10
CA LEU A 75 5.60 -6.02 -3.92
C LEU A 75 5.26 -6.23 -5.40
N LYS A 76 5.40 -7.46 -5.89
CA LYS A 76 5.01 -7.80 -7.26
C LYS A 76 3.51 -7.63 -7.46
N ALA A 77 2.69 -8.17 -6.58
CA ALA A 77 1.23 -8.06 -6.66
C ALA A 77 0.77 -6.59 -6.60
N ALA A 78 1.37 -5.78 -5.73
CA ALA A 78 1.10 -4.36 -5.67
C ALA A 78 1.48 -3.66 -6.98
N ALA A 79 2.69 -3.88 -7.50
CA ALA A 79 3.12 -3.28 -8.77
C ALA A 79 2.22 -3.68 -9.95
N ASP A 80 1.78 -4.93 -10.03
CA ASP A 80 0.89 -5.43 -11.09
C ASP A 80 -0.52 -4.83 -10.96
N GLY A 81 -1.01 -4.61 -9.73
CA GLY A 81 -2.27 -3.91 -9.47
C GLY A 81 -2.23 -2.45 -9.93
N GLU A 82 -1.23 -1.69 -9.49
CA GLU A 82 -1.05 -0.29 -9.90
C GLU A 82 -0.87 -0.17 -11.43
N ASN A 83 -0.14 -1.12 -12.05
CA ASN A 83 0.01 -1.17 -13.50
C ASN A 83 -1.35 -1.28 -14.20
N TYR A 84 -2.21 -2.21 -13.79
CA TYR A 84 -3.56 -2.35 -14.33
C TYR A 84 -4.40 -1.07 -14.13
N GLU A 85 -4.28 -0.43 -12.96
CA GLU A 85 -5.06 0.77 -12.67
C GLU A 85 -4.73 1.92 -13.62
N TRP A 86 -3.44 2.17 -13.92
CA TRP A 86 -3.09 3.29 -14.77
C TRP A 86 -3.09 2.98 -16.28
N THR A 87 -2.86 1.72 -16.70
CA THR A 87 -2.84 1.36 -18.13
C THR A 87 -4.24 1.13 -18.67
N ASP A 88 -5.13 0.54 -17.88
CA ASP A 88 -6.42 0.02 -18.36
C ASP A 88 -7.61 0.67 -17.66
N MET A 89 -7.68 0.56 -16.33
CA MET A 89 -8.87 0.92 -15.55
C MET A 89 -9.19 2.41 -15.64
N TYR A 90 -8.28 3.27 -15.22
CA TYR A 90 -8.53 4.72 -15.18
C TYR A 90 -8.63 5.34 -16.57
N GLU A 91 -7.88 4.86 -17.55
CA GLU A 91 -8.00 5.36 -18.92
C GLU A 91 -9.37 4.99 -19.53
N SER A 92 -9.85 3.78 -19.27
CA SER A 92 -11.21 3.36 -19.65
C SER A 92 -12.28 4.23 -18.99
N PHE A 93 -12.15 4.49 -17.67
CA PHE A 93 -13.08 5.33 -16.94
C PHE A 93 -13.06 6.78 -17.43
N ALA A 94 -11.88 7.31 -17.76
CA ALA A 94 -11.75 8.66 -18.30
C ALA A 94 -12.44 8.80 -19.65
N LYS A 95 -12.31 7.83 -20.56
CA LYS A 95 -13.00 7.83 -21.86
C LYS A 95 -14.52 7.81 -21.68
N THR A 96 -15.02 6.92 -20.84
CA THR A 96 -16.47 6.86 -20.56
C THR A 96 -16.97 8.18 -19.98
N ALA A 97 -16.24 8.76 -19.02
CA ALA A 97 -16.64 10.04 -18.44
C ALA A 97 -16.62 11.20 -19.46
N GLU A 98 -15.73 11.18 -20.45
CA GLU A 98 -15.72 12.16 -21.54
C GLU A 98 -16.94 11.97 -22.47
N GLU A 99 -17.24 10.74 -22.86
CA GLU A 99 -18.40 10.41 -23.71
C GLU A 99 -19.72 10.80 -23.04
N GLU A 100 -19.82 10.63 -21.73
CA GLU A 100 -20.97 11.04 -20.91
C GLU A 100 -21.00 12.55 -20.58
N GLY A 101 -19.98 13.32 -20.99
CA GLY A 101 -19.91 14.78 -20.79
C GLY A 101 -19.28 15.22 -19.46
N PHE A 102 -18.76 14.31 -18.64
CA PHE A 102 -18.12 14.60 -17.35
C PHE A 102 -16.60 14.90 -17.47
N LYS A 103 -16.24 15.87 -18.30
CA LYS A 103 -14.83 16.20 -18.62
C LYS A 103 -13.94 16.46 -17.38
N ALA A 104 -14.48 17.12 -16.36
CA ALA A 104 -13.72 17.40 -15.13
C ALA A 104 -13.39 16.09 -14.37
N LEU A 105 -14.29 15.10 -14.39
CA LEU A 105 -14.08 13.79 -13.78
C LEU A 105 -13.08 12.96 -14.61
N ALA A 106 -13.20 13.00 -15.94
CA ALA A 106 -12.23 12.35 -16.83
C ALA A 106 -10.80 12.82 -16.57
N ASN A 107 -10.60 14.14 -16.42
CA ASN A 107 -9.29 14.68 -16.04
C ASN A 107 -8.81 14.18 -14.67
N LYS A 108 -9.71 14.06 -13.67
CA LYS A 108 -9.34 13.49 -12.36
C LYS A 108 -8.89 12.03 -12.49
N PHE A 109 -9.58 11.20 -13.26
CA PHE A 109 -9.16 9.82 -13.52
C PHE A 109 -7.74 9.76 -14.09
N ARG A 110 -7.42 10.57 -15.10
CA ARG A 110 -6.06 10.62 -15.67
C ARG A 110 -5.01 11.13 -14.70
N MET A 111 -5.37 12.10 -13.85
CA MET A 111 -4.45 12.59 -12.82
C MET A 111 -4.15 11.50 -11.77
N VAL A 112 -5.15 10.73 -11.35
CA VAL A 112 -4.95 9.59 -10.45
C VAL A 112 -4.12 8.52 -11.15
N ALA A 113 -4.43 8.15 -12.40
CA ALA A 113 -3.62 7.20 -13.19
C ALA A 113 -2.12 7.57 -13.20
N ALA A 114 -1.79 8.86 -13.32
CA ALA A 114 -0.40 9.32 -13.26
C ALA A 114 0.24 9.12 -11.87
N ILE A 115 -0.55 9.10 -10.80
CA ILE A 115 -0.08 8.79 -9.44
C ILE A 115 0.18 7.27 -9.34
N GLU A 116 -0.75 6.44 -9.81
CA GLU A 116 -0.62 4.97 -9.73
C GLU A 116 0.57 4.46 -10.55
N LYS A 117 0.89 5.11 -11.67
CA LYS A 117 2.15 4.85 -12.38
C LYS A 117 3.39 5.05 -11.51
N ARG A 118 3.42 6.10 -10.69
CA ARG A 118 4.54 6.35 -9.76
C ARG A 118 4.58 5.34 -8.61
N HIS A 119 3.41 4.85 -8.16
CA HIS A 119 3.34 3.78 -7.18
C HIS A 119 3.93 2.48 -7.76
N GLU A 120 3.56 2.11 -8.99
CA GLU A 120 4.13 0.97 -9.69
C GLU A 120 5.66 1.08 -9.78
N GLU A 121 6.17 2.20 -10.28
CA GLU A 121 7.62 2.44 -10.41
C GLU A 121 8.35 2.26 -9.07
N ARG A 122 7.75 2.76 -7.98
CA ARG A 122 8.26 2.59 -6.61
C ARG A 122 8.27 1.13 -6.18
N TYR A 123 7.18 0.40 -6.35
CA TYR A 123 7.09 -1.01 -5.96
C TYR A 123 8.05 -1.89 -6.78
N ARG A 124 8.21 -1.63 -8.08
CA ARG A 124 9.19 -2.35 -8.90
C ARG A 124 10.64 -2.06 -8.47
N ALA A 125 10.96 -0.83 -8.11
CA ALA A 125 12.28 -0.49 -7.58
C ALA A 125 12.56 -1.18 -6.23
N LEU A 126 11.56 -1.23 -5.33
CA LEU A 126 11.66 -1.95 -4.06
C LEU A 126 11.78 -3.46 -4.27
N LEU A 127 11.01 -4.04 -5.17
CA LEU A 127 11.10 -5.47 -5.54
C LEU A 127 12.51 -5.80 -6.03
N LYS A 128 13.04 -5.01 -6.96
CA LYS A 128 14.42 -5.18 -7.43
C LYS A 128 15.44 -5.15 -6.29
N ASN A 129 15.28 -4.23 -5.33
CA ASN A 129 16.18 -4.18 -4.16
C ASN A 129 16.10 -5.45 -3.30
N VAL A 130 14.91 -6.03 -3.13
CA VAL A 130 14.73 -7.29 -2.39
C VAL A 130 15.38 -8.45 -3.14
N GLU A 131 15.08 -8.61 -4.44
CA GLU A 131 15.58 -9.70 -5.29
C GLU A 131 17.11 -9.68 -5.44
N THR A 132 17.73 -8.49 -5.44
CA THR A 132 19.18 -8.32 -5.57
C THR A 132 19.92 -8.15 -4.25
N ALA A 133 19.24 -8.37 -3.11
CA ALA A 133 19.77 -8.13 -1.75
C ALA A 133 20.31 -6.69 -1.55
N ALA A 134 19.80 -5.73 -2.31
CA ALA A 134 20.24 -4.33 -2.28
C ALA A 134 19.46 -3.43 -1.31
N VAL A 135 18.65 -4.00 -0.41
CA VAL A 135 17.91 -3.22 0.60
C VAL A 135 18.88 -2.54 1.55
N PHE A 136 19.83 -3.29 2.10
CA PHE A 136 20.79 -2.83 3.11
C PHE A 136 22.23 -2.71 2.58
N GLU A 137 22.42 -2.89 1.28
CA GLU A 137 23.72 -2.77 0.61
C GLU A 137 23.53 -2.10 -0.76
N LYS A 138 24.39 -1.16 -1.11
CA LYS A 138 24.34 -0.43 -2.38
C LYS A 138 25.69 -0.51 -3.09
N SER A 139 25.69 -0.35 -4.41
CA SER A 139 26.92 -0.28 -5.21
C SER A 139 27.76 0.97 -4.93
N GLU A 140 27.14 1.99 -4.34
CA GLU A 140 27.76 3.28 -4.01
C GLU A 140 27.66 3.56 -2.52
N VAL A 141 28.54 4.41 -2.02
CA VAL A 141 28.49 4.95 -0.66
C VAL A 141 27.16 5.72 -0.48
N LYS A 142 26.43 5.38 0.55
CA LYS A 142 25.19 6.04 0.97
C LYS A 142 25.31 6.48 2.43
N VAL A 143 24.45 7.42 2.78
CA VAL A 143 24.20 7.82 4.16
C VAL A 143 23.05 6.97 4.68
N TRP A 144 23.31 6.17 5.70
CA TRP A 144 22.33 5.29 6.35
C TRP A 144 21.92 5.89 7.68
N GLU A 145 20.63 5.90 7.94
CA GLU A 145 20.06 6.39 9.18
C GLU A 145 19.32 5.28 9.93
N CYS A 146 19.55 5.21 11.24
CA CYS A 146 18.79 4.31 12.10
C CYS A 146 17.42 4.93 12.42
N ARG A 147 16.35 4.35 11.95
CA ARG A 147 14.96 4.81 12.13
C ARG A 147 14.51 4.88 13.58
N ASN A 148 15.22 4.24 14.51
CA ASN A 148 14.90 4.28 15.94
C ASN A 148 15.55 5.47 16.66
N CYS A 149 16.85 5.76 16.40
CA CYS A 149 17.58 6.74 17.19
C CYS A 149 18.24 7.86 16.36
N GLY A 150 18.10 7.86 15.02
CA GLY A 150 18.69 8.88 14.15
C GLY A 150 20.21 8.74 13.95
N HIS A 151 20.85 7.65 14.43
CA HIS A 151 22.30 7.46 14.26
C HIS A 151 22.64 7.30 12.76
N ILE A 152 23.65 8.05 12.32
CA ILE A 152 24.08 8.09 10.92
C ILE A 152 25.35 7.28 10.72
N VAL A 153 25.37 6.47 9.64
CA VAL A 153 26.55 5.73 9.18
C VAL A 153 26.73 5.99 7.68
N VAL A 154 27.97 6.21 7.26
CA VAL A 154 28.33 6.41 5.85
C VAL A 154 29.06 5.18 5.33
N GLY A 155 28.58 4.59 4.25
CA GLY A 155 29.18 3.39 3.64
C GLY A 155 28.28 2.77 2.57
N THR A 156 28.78 1.71 1.94
CA THR A 156 28.01 0.95 0.95
C THR A 156 27.00 0.02 1.58
N LYS A 157 27.12 -0.25 2.90
CA LYS A 157 26.27 -1.22 3.62
C LYS A 157 25.85 -0.68 4.96
N ALA A 158 24.58 -0.90 5.31
CA ALA A 158 24.06 -0.66 6.64
C ALA A 158 24.71 -1.64 7.65
N PRO A 159 25.07 -1.21 8.87
CA PRO A 159 25.63 -2.09 9.88
C PRO A 159 24.63 -3.17 10.33
N ALA A 160 25.12 -4.34 10.76
CA ALA A 160 24.29 -5.45 11.23
C ALA A 160 23.44 -5.07 12.46
N ALA A 161 23.95 -4.14 13.29
CA ALA A 161 23.23 -3.55 14.42
C ALA A 161 23.67 -2.10 14.61
N CYS A 162 22.76 -1.28 15.09
CA CYS A 162 23.05 0.12 15.43
C CYS A 162 24.00 0.18 16.65
N PRO A 163 25.18 0.85 16.54
CA PRO A 163 26.13 0.94 17.65
C PRO A 163 25.63 1.78 18.82
N VAL A 164 24.59 2.59 18.62
CA VAL A 164 24.03 3.47 19.66
C VAL A 164 22.87 2.81 20.41
N CYS A 165 21.92 2.20 19.71
CA CYS A 165 20.69 1.69 20.33
C CYS A 165 20.48 0.18 20.16
N ALA A 166 21.45 -0.53 19.58
CA ALA A 166 21.47 -1.98 19.36
C ALA A 166 20.31 -2.55 18.50
N HIS A 167 19.52 -1.70 17.83
CA HIS A 167 18.51 -2.19 16.89
C HIS A 167 19.16 -2.86 15.68
N PRO A 168 18.55 -3.93 15.14
CA PRO A 168 19.11 -4.69 14.03
C PRO A 168 19.16 -3.88 12.72
N GLN A 169 19.88 -4.39 11.73
CA GLN A 169 20.06 -3.80 10.39
C GLN A 169 18.72 -3.39 9.75
N SER A 170 17.63 -4.11 10.01
CA SER A 170 16.29 -3.82 9.53
C SER A 170 15.75 -2.45 9.92
N PHE A 171 16.37 -1.78 10.89
CA PHE A 171 16.03 -0.40 11.28
C PHE A 171 16.81 0.67 10.50
N PHE A 172 17.72 0.30 9.62
CA PHE A 172 18.42 1.27 8.79
C PHE A 172 17.71 1.52 7.47
N GLU A 173 17.74 2.76 7.04
CA GLU A 173 17.32 3.19 5.71
C GLU A 173 18.35 4.15 5.11
N VAL A 174 18.33 4.32 3.78
CA VAL A 174 19.10 5.39 3.15
C VAL A 174 18.42 6.72 3.47
N THR A 175 19.16 7.64 4.06
CA THR A 175 18.65 8.96 4.43
C THR A 175 18.08 9.69 3.21
N ALA A 176 16.89 10.24 3.34
CA ALA A 176 16.26 11.09 2.35
C ALA A 176 16.24 12.53 2.89
N GLU A 177 17.00 13.42 2.27
CA GLU A 177 16.94 14.86 2.54
C GLU A 177 15.98 15.49 1.55
N ASN A 178 14.82 15.93 2.03
CA ASN A 178 13.75 16.50 1.22
C ASN A 178 13.21 17.82 1.78
N PHE A 179 14.02 18.54 2.54
CA PHE A 179 13.73 19.85 3.17
C PHE A 179 14.63 20.94 2.62
#